data_ea370b29397e6659c4481521851b2ec8
#
_entry.id   ea370b29397e6659c4481521851b2ec8
#
_cell.length_a   1.000
_cell.length_b   1.000
_cell.length_c   1.000
_cell.angle_alpha   90.00
_cell.angle_beta   90.00
_cell.angle_gamma   90.00
#
_symmetry.space_group_name_H-M   'P 1'
#
loop_
_entity.id
_entity.type
_entity.pdbx_description
1 polymer ?
#
loop_
_entity_poly.entity_id
_entity_poly.type
_entity_poly.pdbx_seq_one_letter_code
_entity_poly.pdbx_strand_id
1 'polypeptide(L)'
;GKTASVIWAADYLMTQKIIKRVLVICPLSIMDSAWRNDLFRFAMHRRVDVAYGKPEKRRDIIGSEAEFVIINFDGVEIVSEAIANGKFDLIVVDEANAYKNPQTKRWKILSKLLQPHTWLWMLTGTPASQSPVDAYGIAKLVNPDGVPRFYGGFRDQVMNKVTQFKWVPKPDANNTVHKALQPAIRFTKE
;
A
#
# COMPACT_ATOMS: atom_id res chain seq x y z
N GLY A 1 14.53 0.62 -9.85
CA GLY A 1 13.17 1.15 -9.81
C GLY A 1 12.58 1.22 -8.41
N LYS A 2 11.27 1.37 -8.32
CA LYS A 2 10.53 1.54 -7.05
C LYS A 2 10.86 0.46 -6.01
N THR A 3 10.91 -0.80 -6.42
CA THR A 3 11.15 -1.95 -5.51
C THR A 3 12.51 -1.84 -4.82
N ALA A 4 13.58 -1.59 -5.55
CA ALA A 4 14.93 -1.44 -4.98
C ALA A 4 15.01 -0.28 -3.99
N SER A 5 14.41 0.87 -4.32
CA SER A 5 14.39 2.04 -3.42
C SER A 5 13.68 1.75 -2.10
N VAL A 6 12.57 1.02 -2.16
CA VAL A 6 11.82 0.60 -0.95
C VAL A 6 12.63 -0.38 -0.12
N ILE A 7 13.27 -1.38 -0.76
CA ILE A 7 14.10 -2.37 -0.06
C ILE A 7 15.26 -1.68 0.66
N TRP A 8 15.97 -0.78 0.00
CA TRP A 8 17.08 -0.04 0.62
C TRP A 8 16.62 0.85 1.77
N ALA A 9 15.49 1.56 1.61
CA ALA A 9 14.95 2.38 2.68
C ALA A 9 14.53 1.53 3.89
N ALA A 10 13.84 0.41 3.67
CA ALA A 10 13.44 -0.49 4.74
C ALA A 10 14.65 -1.14 5.44
N ASP A 11 15.65 -1.58 4.68
CA ASP A 11 16.89 -2.14 5.22
C ASP A 11 17.67 -1.11 6.07
N TYR A 12 17.73 0.13 5.61
CA TYR A 12 18.30 1.23 6.39
C TYR A 12 17.57 1.43 7.72
N LEU A 13 16.23 1.48 7.71
CA LEU A 13 15.44 1.64 8.93
C LEU A 13 15.60 0.45 9.89
N MET A 14 15.74 -0.76 9.37
CA MET A 14 16.05 -1.96 10.16
C MET A 14 17.45 -1.87 10.78
N THR A 15 18.44 -1.43 10.02
CA THR A 15 19.83 -1.25 10.49
C THR A 15 19.89 -0.20 11.60
N GLN A 16 19.09 0.87 11.49
CA GLN A 16 18.95 1.87 12.55
C GLN A 16 18.05 1.42 13.72
N LYS A 17 17.52 0.19 13.68
CA LYS A 17 16.60 -0.38 14.70
C LYS A 17 15.30 0.43 14.89
N ILE A 18 14.87 1.15 13.85
CA ILE A 18 13.62 1.91 13.85
C ILE A 18 12.45 0.97 13.56
N ILE A 19 12.63 0.02 12.66
CA ILE A 19 11.65 -1.04 12.35
C ILE A 19 12.32 -2.41 12.44
N LYS A 20 11.52 -3.46 12.67
CA LYS A 20 11.99 -4.86 12.77
C LYS A 20 11.41 -5.76 11.70
N ARG A 21 10.14 -5.59 11.35
CA ARG A 21 9.42 -6.47 10.42
C ARG A 21 8.64 -5.68 9.37
N VAL A 22 8.71 -6.15 8.14
CA VAL A 22 8.05 -5.56 6.98
C VAL A 22 7.11 -6.57 6.33
N LEU A 23 5.86 -6.19 6.11
CA LEU A 23 4.91 -6.91 5.28
C LEU A 23 4.86 -6.25 3.91
N VAL A 24 5.13 -7.02 2.85
CA VAL A 24 5.00 -6.57 1.46
C VAL A 24 3.75 -7.19 0.86
N ILE A 25 2.78 -6.36 0.52
CA ILE A 25 1.53 -6.75 -0.14
C ILE A 25 1.65 -6.39 -1.62
N CYS A 26 1.53 -7.37 -2.50
CA CYS A 26 1.71 -7.16 -3.93
C CYS A 26 0.83 -8.11 -4.77
N PRO A 27 0.71 -7.89 -6.10
CA PRO A 27 0.11 -8.86 -6.99
C PRO A 27 0.82 -10.22 -6.93
N LEU A 28 0.04 -11.30 -7.06
CA LEU A 28 0.54 -12.67 -7.03
C LEU A 28 1.69 -12.90 -8.02
N SER A 29 1.57 -12.34 -9.21
CA SER A 29 2.53 -12.54 -10.31
C SER A 29 3.92 -12.00 -10.04
N ILE A 30 4.09 -11.05 -9.11
CA ILE A 30 5.36 -10.40 -8.81
C ILE A 30 5.94 -10.75 -7.44
N MET A 31 5.30 -11.66 -6.70
CA MET A 31 5.79 -12.07 -5.37
C MET A 31 7.20 -12.65 -5.45
N ASP A 32 7.42 -13.62 -6.33
CA ASP A 32 8.72 -14.26 -6.54
C ASP A 32 9.57 -13.53 -7.57
N SER A 33 8.99 -13.21 -8.73
CA SER A 33 9.72 -12.68 -9.89
C SER A 33 10.31 -11.28 -9.66
N ALA A 34 9.70 -10.46 -8.83
CA ALA A 34 10.20 -9.14 -8.49
C ALA A 34 10.63 -9.06 -7.03
N TRP A 35 9.70 -9.14 -6.08
CA TRP A 35 9.98 -8.86 -4.67
C TRP A 35 10.97 -9.82 -4.04
N ARG A 36 10.78 -11.13 -4.15
CA ARG A 36 11.70 -12.11 -3.58
C ARG A 36 13.08 -12.02 -4.22
N ASN A 37 13.13 -11.92 -5.54
CA ASN A 37 14.39 -11.81 -6.27
C ASN A 37 15.13 -10.51 -5.95
N ASP A 38 14.43 -9.38 -5.88
CA ASP A 38 15.04 -8.10 -5.53
C ASP A 38 15.50 -8.06 -4.07
N LEU A 39 14.75 -8.64 -3.14
CA LEU A 39 15.18 -8.78 -1.74
C LEU A 39 16.44 -9.66 -1.63
N PHE A 40 16.50 -10.77 -2.36
CA PHE A 40 17.71 -11.58 -2.43
C PHE A 40 18.90 -10.81 -3.02
N ARG A 41 18.66 -9.98 -4.02
CA ARG A 41 19.70 -9.20 -4.68
C ARG A 41 20.20 -8.01 -3.84
N PHE A 42 19.32 -7.30 -3.16
CA PHE A 42 19.62 -6.02 -2.52
C PHE A 42 19.68 -6.08 -0.99
N ALA A 43 19.13 -7.13 -0.38
CA ALA A 43 19.10 -7.31 1.07
C ALA A 43 19.25 -8.79 1.45
N MET A 44 20.21 -9.51 0.86
CA MET A 44 20.43 -10.95 1.05
C MET A 44 20.75 -11.34 2.50
N HIS A 45 21.16 -10.41 3.33
CA HIS A 45 21.41 -10.62 4.76
C HIS A 45 20.12 -10.64 5.60
N ARG A 46 18.97 -10.29 5.01
CA ARG A 46 17.67 -10.31 5.69
C ARG A 46 16.96 -11.65 5.49
N ARG A 47 16.21 -12.04 6.51
CA ARG A 47 15.34 -13.22 6.44
C ARG A 47 14.05 -12.87 5.71
N VAL A 48 13.83 -13.52 4.59
CA VAL A 48 12.68 -13.27 3.68
C VAL A 48 11.89 -14.56 3.50
N ASP A 49 10.58 -14.48 3.60
CA ASP A 49 9.71 -15.60 3.26
C ASP A 49 8.44 -15.13 2.51
N VAL A 50 7.85 -16.04 1.75
CA VAL A 50 6.66 -15.80 0.92
C VAL A 50 5.47 -16.54 1.50
N ALA A 51 4.49 -15.80 2.01
CA ALA A 51 3.26 -16.33 2.59
C ALA A 51 2.29 -16.74 1.47
N TYR A 52 2.53 -17.90 0.87
CA TYR A 52 1.73 -18.46 -0.22
C TYR A 52 1.32 -19.92 0.06
N GLY A 53 0.22 -20.35 -0.56
CA GLY A 53 -0.33 -21.69 -0.40
C GLY A 53 -1.51 -21.75 0.57
N LYS A 54 -1.63 -22.88 1.29
CA LYS A 54 -2.74 -23.12 2.23
C LYS A 54 -2.74 -22.11 3.39
N PRO A 55 -3.90 -21.82 3.98
CA PRO A 55 -4.01 -20.84 5.08
C PRO A 55 -3.08 -21.14 6.26
N GLU A 56 -2.90 -22.41 6.63
CA GLU A 56 -2.03 -22.84 7.73
C GLU A 56 -0.58 -22.45 7.47
N LYS A 57 -0.08 -22.77 6.27
CA LYS A 57 1.28 -22.41 5.84
C LYS A 57 1.49 -20.90 5.84
N ARG A 58 0.50 -20.13 5.39
CA ARG A 58 0.57 -18.66 5.42
C ARG A 58 0.68 -18.13 6.85
N ARG A 59 -0.13 -18.67 7.79
CA ARG A 59 -0.07 -18.29 9.21
C ARG A 59 1.27 -18.61 9.84
N ASP A 60 1.84 -19.79 9.53
CA ASP A 60 3.15 -20.20 10.04
C ASP A 60 4.24 -19.24 9.59
N ILE A 61 4.22 -18.82 8.32
CA ILE A 61 5.19 -17.87 7.79
C ILE A 61 5.01 -16.49 8.44
N ILE A 62 3.79 -16.00 8.61
CA ILE A 62 3.52 -14.73 9.28
C ILE A 62 3.95 -14.76 10.73
N GLY A 63 3.79 -15.88 11.43
CA GLY A 63 4.27 -16.09 12.80
C GLY A 63 5.74 -16.41 12.94
N SER A 64 6.49 -16.52 11.85
CA SER A 64 7.91 -16.86 11.84
C SER A 64 8.81 -15.67 12.21
N GLU A 65 10.12 -15.94 12.25
CA GLU A 65 11.15 -14.92 12.45
C GLU A 65 11.56 -14.17 11.16
N ALA A 66 10.81 -14.32 10.05
CA ALA A 66 11.09 -13.62 8.82
C ALA A 66 10.97 -12.10 9.01
N GLU A 67 11.98 -11.36 8.57
CA GLU A 67 12.02 -9.90 8.65
C GLU A 67 11.20 -9.24 7.55
N PHE A 68 11.21 -9.83 6.34
CA PHE A 68 10.32 -9.48 5.24
C PHE A 68 9.39 -10.66 4.95
N VAL A 69 8.10 -10.40 4.98
CA VAL A 69 7.07 -11.36 4.55
C VAL A 69 6.36 -10.79 3.33
N ILE A 70 6.34 -11.56 2.25
CA ILE A 70 5.67 -11.19 0.99
C ILE A 70 4.35 -11.93 0.92
N ILE A 71 3.26 -11.22 0.64
CA ILE A 71 1.92 -11.80 0.54
C ILE A 71 1.14 -11.14 -0.61
N ASN A 72 0.28 -11.91 -1.27
CA ASN A 72 -0.62 -11.35 -2.28
C ASN A 72 -1.88 -10.74 -1.65
N PHE A 73 -2.60 -9.91 -2.42
CA PHE A 73 -3.79 -9.20 -1.93
C PHE A 73 -4.84 -10.11 -1.31
N ASP A 74 -5.18 -11.22 -1.96
CA ASP A 74 -6.19 -12.16 -1.44
C ASP A 74 -5.69 -12.92 -0.21
N GLY A 75 -4.38 -13.13 -0.13
CA GLY A 75 -3.74 -13.73 1.04
C GLY A 75 -3.89 -12.91 2.32
N VAL A 76 -3.86 -11.59 2.20
CA VAL A 76 -4.09 -10.68 3.34
C VAL A 76 -5.46 -10.91 3.97
N GLU A 77 -6.48 -11.08 3.13
CA GLU A 77 -7.85 -11.37 3.60
C GLU A 77 -7.94 -12.71 4.34
N ILE A 78 -7.27 -13.74 3.81
CA ILE A 78 -7.32 -15.10 4.37
C ILE A 78 -6.67 -15.16 5.76
N VAL A 79 -5.62 -14.40 6.00
CA VAL A 79 -4.83 -14.46 7.24
C VAL A 79 -4.71 -13.10 7.96
N SER A 80 -5.72 -12.24 7.82
CA SER A 80 -5.69 -10.89 8.40
C SER A 80 -5.49 -10.87 9.92
N GLU A 81 -6.06 -11.82 10.64
CA GLU A 81 -5.89 -11.94 12.08
C GLU A 81 -4.44 -12.29 12.46
N ALA A 82 -3.82 -13.21 11.74
CA ALA A 82 -2.40 -13.54 11.93
C ALA A 82 -1.50 -12.34 11.64
N ILE A 83 -1.81 -11.55 10.60
CA ILE A 83 -1.07 -10.32 10.27
C ILE A 83 -1.20 -9.30 11.41
N ALA A 84 -2.39 -9.11 11.96
CA ALA A 84 -2.61 -8.20 13.08
C ALA A 84 -1.76 -8.56 14.30
N ASN A 85 -1.54 -9.85 14.55
CA ASN A 85 -0.70 -10.38 15.63
C ASN A 85 0.79 -10.49 15.25
N GLY A 86 1.13 -10.30 13.97
CA GLY A 86 2.48 -10.51 13.42
C GLY A 86 3.50 -9.43 13.77
N LYS A 87 3.08 -8.33 14.41
CA LYS A 87 3.95 -7.21 14.82
C LYS A 87 4.75 -6.60 13.67
N PHE A 88 4.10 -6.38 12.52
CA PHE A 88 4.70 -5.67 11.41
C PHE A 88 4.76 -4.17 11.68
N ASP A 89 5.95 -3.59 11.60
CA ASP A 89 6.19 -2.15 11.83
C ASP A 89 5.92 -1.33 10.57
N LEU A 90 6.18 -1.92 9.39
CA LEU A 90 5.98 -1.32 8.09
C LEU A 90 5.15 -2.26 7.21
N ILE A 91 4.13 -1.71 6.58
CA ILE A 91 3.37 -2.36 5.51
C ILE A 91 3.67 -1.63 4.21
N VAL A 92 4.18 -2.35 3.23
CA VAL A 92 4.42 -1.87 1.87
C VAL A 92 3.36 -2.46 0.95
N VAL A 93 2.70 -1.63 0.18
CA VAL A 93 1.69 -2.06 -0.80
C VAL A 93 2.18 -1.69 -2.19
N ASP A 94 2.50 -2.68 -3.01
CA ASP A 94 2.82 -2.46 -4.42
C ASP A 94 1.55 -2.57 -5.28
N GLU A 95 1.51 -1.81 -6.36
CA GLU A 95 0.30 -1.61 -7.18
C GLU A 95 -0.90 -1.13 -6.35
N ALA A 96 -0.70 -0.02 -5.64
CA ALA A 96 -1.64 0.55 -4.68
C ALA A 96 -3.03 0.89 -5.26
N ASN A 97 -3.17 0.95 -6.60
CA ASN A 97 -4.46 1.11 -7.27
C ASN A 97 -5.49 0.03 -6.90
N ALA A 98 -5.04 -1.13 -6.42
CA ALA A 98 -5.91 -2.15 -5.85
C ALA A 98 -6.74 -1.65 -4.65
N TYR A 99 -6.34 -0.54 -4.03
CA TYR A 99 -6.96 0.07 -2.85
C TYR A 99 -7.65 1.41 -3.15
N LYS A 100 -7.90 1.75 -4.42
CA LYS A 100 -8.56 3.01 -4.80
C LYS A 100 -9.98 3.18 -4.28
N ASN A 101 -10.69 2.08 -4.02
CA ASN A 101 -12.07 2.09 -3.56
C ASN A 101 -12.19 1.69 -2.08
N PRO A 102 -12.54 2.64 -1.18
CA PRO A 102 -12.67 2.35 0.26
C PRO A 102 -13.87 1.48 0.64
N GLN A 103 -14.78 1.19 -0.28
CA GLN A 103 -15.91 0.30 -0.02
C GLN A 103 -15.55 -1.18 -0.13
N THR A 104 -14.41 -1.50 -0.75
CA THR A 104 -13.98 -2.89 -0.94
C THR A 104 -13.59 -3.55 0.39
N LYS A 105 -13.81 -4.86 0.49
CA LYS A 105 -13.39 -5.68 1.63
C LYS A 105 -11.88 -5.56 1.87
N ARG A 106 -11.09 -5.61 0.80
CA ARG A 106 -9.64 -5.44 0.80
C ARG A 106 -9.21 -4.16 1.51
N TRP A 107 -9.79 -3.02 1.12
CA TRP A 107 -9.48 -1.72 1.71
C TRP A 107 -9.82 -1.68 3.21
N LYS A 108 -11.00 -2.18 3.58
CA LYS A 108 -11.47 -2.21 4.97
C LYS A 108 -10.56 -3.08 5.86
N ILE A 109 -10.07 -4.19 5.34
CA ILE A 109 -9.14 -5.06 6.06
C ILE A 109 -7.81 -4.34 6.28
N LEU A 110 -7.20 -3.76 5.23
CA LEU A 110 -5.95 -3.02 5.37
C LEU A 110 -6.09 -1.87 6.37
N SER A 111 -7.16 -1.10 6.28
CA SER A 111 -7.44 0.00 7.21
C SER A 111 -7.46 -0.46 8.67
N LYS A 112 -8.01 -1.65 8.96
CA LYS A 112 -8.04 -2.22 10.31
C LYS A 112 -6.68 -2.75 10.78
N LEU A 113 -5.80 -3.14 9.86
CA LEU A 113 -4.45 -3.62 10.18
C LEU A 113 -3.51 -2.48 10.59
N LEU A 114 -3.80 -1.26 10.16
CA LEU A 114 -2.98 -0.09 10.46
C LEU A 114 -3.21 0.36 11.91
N GLN A 115 -2.17 0.29 12.72
CA GLN A 115 -2.13 0.85 14.07
C GLN A 115 -1.45 2.23 14.05
N PRO A 116 -1.56 3.07 15.10
CA PRO A 116 -0.93 4.38 15.13
C PRO A 116 0.59 4.39 14.88
N HIS A 117 1.27 3.30 15.25
CA HIS A 117 2.71 3.13 15.07
C HIS A 117 3.10 2.39 13.77
N THR A 118 2.13 1.90 13.00
CA THR A 118 2.39 1.17 11.75
C THR A 118 2.65 2.15 10.61
N TRP A 119 3.81 2.01 9.97
CA TRP A 119 4.14 2.77 8.78
C TRP A 119 3.48 2.13 7.56
N LEU A 120 2.95 2.94 6.66
CA LEU A 120 2.35 2.49 5.42
C LEU A 120 3.01 3.19 4.23
N TRP A 121 3.60 2.40 3.34
CA TRP A 121 4.12 2.88 2.06
C TRP A 121 3.33 2.28 0.91
N MET A 122 2.70 3.12 0.13
CA MET A 122 1.89 2.72 -1.02
C MET A 122 2.59 3.13 -2.32
N LEU A 123 2.86 2.15 -3.18
CA LEU A 123 3.57 2.33 -4.44
C LEU A 123 2.59 2.24 -5.60
N THR A 124 2.59 3.25 -6.45
CA THR A 124 1.82 3.24 -7.70
C THR A 124 2.49 4.12 -8.74
N GLY A 125 2.34 3.77 -10.01
CA GLY A 125 2.74 4.64 -11.13
C GLY A 125 1.72 5.75 -11.39
N THR A 126 0.45 5.50 -11.07
CA THR A 126 -0.67 6.38 -11.41
C THR A 126 -1.76 6.34 -10.33
N PRO A 127 -1.65 7.17 -9.27
CA PRO A 127 -2.61 7.14 -8.16
C PRO A 127 -4.03 7.54 -8.55
N ALA A 128 -4.20 8.28 -9.65
CA ALA A 128 -5.46 8.69 -10.23
C ALA A 128 -5.54 8.21 -11.70
N SER A 129 -5.61 6.89 -11.89
CA SER A 129 -5.40 6.25 -13.19
C SER A 129 -6.47 6.55 -14.24
N GLN A 130 -7.71 6.73 -13.84
CA GLN A 130 -8.85 6.98 -14.73
C GLN A 130 -9.54 8.31 -14.41
N SER A 131 -9.59 8.68 -13.14
CA SER A 131 -10.26 9.88 -12.66
C SER A 131 -9.58 10.39 -11.39
N PRO A 132 -9.59 11.71 -11.13
CA PRO A 132 -9.07 12.28 -9.87
C PRO A 132 -9.65 11.63 -8.61
N VAL A 133 -10.88 11.15 -8.65
CA VAL A 133 -11.53 10.48 -7.52
C VAL A 133 -10.91 9.13 -7.16
N ASP A 134 -10.18 8.50 -8.07
CA ASP A 134 -9.47 7.23 -7.82
C ASP A 134 -8.38 7.36 -6.73
N ALA A 135 -7.88 8.57 -6.52
CA ALA A 135 -6.91 8.84 -5.47
C ALA A 135 -7.50 8.78 -4.04
N TYR A 136 -8.82 8.88 -3.89
CA TYR A 136 -9.45 8.99 -2.57
C TYR A 136 -9.16 7.80 -1.65
N GLY A 137 -9.30 6.58 -2.13
CA GLY A 137 -9.07 5.38 -1.32
C GLY A 137 -7.63 5.28 -0.83
N ILE A 138 -6.66 5.62 -1.69
CA ILE A 138 -5.24 5.63 -1.34
C ILE A 138 -4.96 6.77 -0.33
N ALA A 139 -5.40 7.98 -0.64
CA ALA A 139 -5.20 9.14 0.22
C ALA A 139 -5.83 8.95 1.62
N LYS A 140 -6.98 8.29 1.70
CA LYS A 140 -7.65 7.97 2.96
C LYS A 140 -6.86 7.02 3.85
N LEU A 141 -6.01 6.18 3.27
CA LEU A 141 -5.11 5.29 4.03
C LEU A 141 -3.81 6.00 4.45
N VAL A 142 -3.19 6.77 3.56
CA VAL A 142 -1.86 7.37 3.82
C VAL A 142 -1.93 8.74 4.50
N ASN A 143 -3.01 9.48 4.31
CA ASN A 143 -3.21 10.83 4.85
C ASN A 143 -4.69 11.06 5.21
N PRO A 144 -5.24 10.30 6.19
CA PRO A 144 -6.67 10.32 6.50
C PRO A 144 -7.19 11.70 6.90
N ASP A 145 -6.37 12.54 7.53
CA ASP A 145 -6.75 13.90 7.95
C ASP A 145 -6.67 14.92 6.82
N GLY A 146 -5.96 14.60 5.74
CA GLY A 146 -5.80 15.45 4.55
C GLY A 146 -6.93 15.35 3.53
N VAL A 147 -7.93 14.50 3.76
CA VAL A 147 -9.07 14.27 2.86
C VAL A 147 -10.40 14.30 3.60
N PRO A 148 -11.50 14.67 2.93
CA PRO A 148 -12.83 14.62 3.55
C PRO A 148 -13.16 13.22 4.09
N ARG A 149 -13.96 13.20 5.15
CA ARG A 149 -14.41 11.94 5.77
C ARG A 149 -15.13 11.02 4.80
N PHE A 150 -15.93 11.61 3.90
CA PHE A 150 -16.76 10.86 2.94
C PHE A 150 -16.30 11.12 1.50
N TYR A 151 -16.41 10.08 0.68
CA TYR A 151 -16.08 10.11 -0.75
C TYR A 151 -16.75 11.27 -1.51
N GLY A 152 -18.03 11.55 -1.22
CA GLY A 152 -18.76 12.64 -1.87
C GLY A 152 -18.10 14.01 -1.69
N GLY A 153 -17.58 14.28 -0.50
CA GLY A 153 -16.85 15.51 -0.23
C GLY A 153 -15.58 15.65 -1.06
N PHE A 154 -14.81 14.56 -1.20
CA PHE A 154 -13.63 14.57 -2.06
C PHE A 154 -13.98 14.68 -3.54
N ARG A 155 -15.02 13.94 -4.00
CA ARG A 155 -15.51 14.06 -5.38
C ARG A 155 -15.88 15.51 -5.70
N ASP A 156 -16.58 16.19 -4.82
CA ASP A 156 -17.02 17.59 -5.02
C ASP A 156 -15.83 18.57 -5.03
N GLN A 157 -14.69 18.22 -4.40
CA GLN A 157 -13.46 18.99 -4.50
C GLN A 157 -12.75 18.84 -5.86
N VAL A 158 -12.83 17.70 -6.50
CA VAL A 158 -12.03 17.37 -7.70
C VAL A 158 -12.86 17.28 -8.99
N MET A 159 -14.19 17.21 -8.89
CA MET A 159 -15.10 17.05 -10.04
C MET A 159 -16.17 18.13 -10.07
N ASN A 160 -16.58 18.52 -11.27
CA ASN A 160 -17.78 19.33 -11.54
C ASN A 160 -18.90 18.42 -12.03
N LYS A 161 -20.08 18.58 -11.47
CA LYS A 161 -21.30 17.92 -11.94
C LYS A 161 -21.85 18.66 -13.14
N VAL A 162 -21.87 18.01 -14.31
CA VAL A 162 -22.42 18.61 -15.56
C VAL A 162 -23.87 18.20 -15.75
N THR A 163 -24.22 16.95 -15.49
CA THR A 163 -25.59 16.43 -15.51
C THR A 163 -25.80 15.51 -14.29
N GLN A 164 -27.02 14.97 -14.14
CA GLN A 164 -27.32 14.02 -13.07
C GLN A 164 -26.35 12.81 -13.05
N PHE A 165 -25.84 12.42 -14.24
CA PHE A 165 -24.98 11.24 -14.39
C PHE A 165 -23.56 11.56 -14.88
N LYS A 166 -23.27 12.81 -15.25
CA LYS A 166 -21.98 13.18 -15.84
C LYS A 166 -21.20 14.13 -14.94
N TRP A 167 -19.99 13.69 -14.60
CA TRP A 167 -19.00 14.46 -13.86
C TRP A 167 -17.76 14.67 -14.72
N VAL A 168 -17.12 15.81 -14.60
CA VAL A 168 -15.86 16.14 -15.28
C VAL A 168 -14.84 16.65 -14.27
N PRO A 169 -13.54 16.37 -14.46
CA PRO A 169 -12.49 16.89 -13.58
C PRO A 169 -12.50 18.42 -13.56
N LYS A 170 -12.26 18.99 -12.39
CA LYS A 170 -11.97 20.41 -12.24
C LYS A 170 -10.60 20.75 -12.80
N PRO A 171 -10.34 21.98 -13.25
CA PRO A 171 -9.02 22.39 -13.77
C PRO A 171 -7.88 22.19 -12.76
N ASP A 172 -8.14 22.36 -11.48
CA ASP A 172 -7.19 22.23 -10.37
C ASP A 172 -7.20 20.85 -9.69
N ALA A 173 -7.95 19.89 -10.23
CA ALA A 173 -8.09 18.55 -9.64
C ALA A 173 -6.76 17.88 -9.34
N ASN A 174 -5.77 18.01 -10.24
CA ASN A 174 -4.45 17.42 -10.04
C ASN A 174 -3.70 18.00 -8.81
N ASN A 175 -3.84 19.29 -8.56
CA ASN A 175 -3.27 19.94 -7.39
C ASN A 175 -3.93 19.45 -6.10
N THR A 176 -5.24 19.27 -6.10
CA THR A 176 -6.00 18.73 -4.98
C THR A 176 -5.60 17.28 -4.68
N VAL A 177 -5.48 16.45 -5.72
CA VAL A 177 -4.99 15.07 -5.61
C VAL A 177 -3.56 15.04 -5.05
N HIS A 178 -2.68 15.90 -5.56
CA HIS A 178 -1.29 15.98 -5.07
C HIS A 178 -1.24 16.33 -3.57
N LYS A 179 -2.01 17.30 -3.12
CA LYS A 179 -2.11 17.68 -1.71
C LYS A 179 -2.67 16.54 -0.85
N ALA A 180 -3.70 15.84 -1.34
CA ALA A 180 -4.33 14.73 -0.62
C ALA A 180 -3.38 13.56 -0.39
N LEU A 181 -2.41 13.34 -1.29
CA LEU A 181 -1.45 12.25 -1.23
C LEU A 181 -0.16 12.58 -0.45
N GLN A 182 -0.01 13.80 0.05
CA GLN A 182 1.20 14.15 0.82
C GLN A 182 1.31 13.35 2.13
N PRO A 183 2.53 13.00 2.56
CA PRO A 183 3.85 13.30 1.97
C PRO A 183 4.26 12.30 0.87
N ALA A 184 3.80 12.48 -0.36
CA ALA A 184 4.14 11.62 -1.48
C ALA A 184 5.46 12.03 -2.15
N ILE A 185 6.27 11.02 -2.53
CA ILE A 185 7.47 11.20 -3.35
C ILE A 185 7.13 10.80 -4.78
N ARG A 186 7.38 11.69 -5.73
CA ARG A 186 7.14 11.44 -7.15
C ARG A 186 8.45 11.49 -7.93
N PHE A 187 8.72 10.42 -8.67
CA PHE A 187 9.79 10.38 -9.65
C PHE A 187 9.18 10.45 -11.05
N THR A 188 9.54 11.47 -11.81
CA THR A 188 9.23 11.57 -13.25
C THR A 188 10.43 11.06 -14.03
N LYS A 189 10.17 10.35 -15.14
CA LYS A 189 11.22 10.12 -16.14
C LYS A 189 11.46 11.45 -16.86
N GLU A 190 12.68 11.92 -16.87
CA GLU A 190 13.14 12.95 -17.79
C GLU A 190 13.17 12.39 -19.20
#